data_636e9694f08906ce16837b02b00abed1
#
_entry.id   636e9694f08906ce16837b02b00abed1
#
_cell.length_a   1.000
_cell.length_b   1.000
_cell.length_c   1.000
_cell.angle_alpha   90.00
_cell.angle_beta   90.00
_cell.angle_gamma   90.00
#
_symmetry.space_group_name_H-M   'P 1'
#
loop_
_entity.id
_entity.type
_entity.pdbx_description
1 polymer ?
#
loop_
_entity_poly.entity_id
_entity_poly.type
_entity_poly.pdbx_seq_one_letter_code
_entity_poly.pdbx_strand_id
1 'polypeptide(L)'
;MLTNRPLAPAGASAAATVSRRRSTGAVGAALLAGLCATLLAGCGKAPPAAEPVRAVKLITVAPAGLQTAPEYVGEVRARVESRLGFRVAGKITRRAVDVGQRVAAGQLLAQLDARDYQLAADAARAQLSAATTQRDLAAADLKRFQRLREQGFVSAAEIERRSAQLQAAQATLEQARAQLNAQGNQTGYTQLLADAPGVVTAVEAEVGQVVAAGTPVVRIAQDGARDAVFAVPEDRVAAVRVGQPVGVRAWAGGSQWPGTVREVAASADPVTRTFAVKVAL
;
A
#
# COMPACT_ATOMS: atom_id res chain seq x y z
N MET A 1 -3.67 -8.04 42.61
CA MET A 1 -4.63 -8.17 43.71
C MET A 1 -5.96 -8.63 43.14
N LEU A 2 -6.48 -9.73 43.74
CA LEU A 2 -7.85 -10.32 43.70
C LEU A 2 -8.24 -10.94 42.34
N THR A 3 -7.98 -12.19 42.09
CA THR A 3 -8.63 -13.49 42.42
C THR A 3 -10.13 -13.43 42.61
N ASN A 4 -10.88 -14.10 41.72
CA ASN A 4 -11.90 -15.03 42.19
C ASN A 4 -12.32 -16.04 41.09
N ARG A 5 -12.02 -17.30 41.29
CA ARG A 5 -12.85 -18.50 41.03
C ARG A 5 -13.78 -18.70 42.22
N PRO A 6 -14.87 -19.46 42.24
CA PRO A 6 -14.94 -20.87 41.91
C PRO A 6 -16.31 -21.41 41.39
N LEU A 7 -16.41 -22.61 41.11
CA LEU A 7 -16.81 -23.94 41.62
C LEU A 7 -18.03 -24.50 40.88
N ALA A 8 -17.82 -25.70 40.40
CA ALA A 8 -18.84 -26.68 40.09
C ALA A 8 -19.38 -27.30 41.40
N PRO A 9 -20.54 -27.98 41.37
CA PRO A 9 -20.44 -29.37 41.74
C PRO A 9 -21.27 -30.35 40.89
N ALA A 10 -20.76 -31.56 40.95
CA ALA A 10 -21.30 -32.82 40.52
C ALA A 10 -22.30 -33.41 41.52
N GLY A 11 -23.02 -34.45 41.13
CA GLY A 11 -23.76 -35.36 41.98
C GLY A 11 -24.95 -35.97 41.27
N ALA A 12 -24.83 -37.13 40.70
CA ALA A 12 -25.01 -38.50 41.18
C ALA A 12 -26.48 -38.90 41.33
N SER A 13 -26.95 -39.73 40.45
CA SER A 13 -27.19 -41.18 40.53
C SER A 13 -27.93 -41.70 41.75
N ALA A 14 -29.07 -42.33 41.54
CA ALA A 14 -29.41 -43.57 42.18
C ALA A 14 -30.65 -44.22 41.58
N ALA A 15 -30.48 -45.42 41.13
CA ALA A 15 -31.50 -46.42 40.80
C ALA A 15 -31.99 -47.09 42.08
N ALA A 16 -33.19 -47.54 42.15
CA ALA A 16 -33.61 -48.57 43.08
C ALA A 16 -34.76 -49.43 42.50
N THR A 17 -34.50 -50.64 42.58
CA THR A 17 -35.15 -51.83 42.03
C THR A 17 -36.15 -52.42 43.04
N VAL A 18 -37.27 -52.99 42.51
CA VAL A 18 -37.90 -54.26 42.85
C VAL A 18 -38.52 -54.49 44.23
N SER A 19 -39.70 -55.03 44.30
CA SER A 19 -39.98 -56.40 44.77
C SER A 19 -41.44 -56.82 44.63
N ARG A 20 -41.62 -57.95 43.98
CA ARG A 20 -42.85 -58.77 43.95
C ARG A 20 -43.03 -59.45 45.31
N ARG A 21 -44.30 -59.53 45.82
CA ARG A 21 -44.76 -60.71 46.54
C ARG A 21 -46.23 -60.99 46.26
N ARG A 22 -46.47 -62.25 45.89
CA ARG A 22 -47.78 -62.96 45.81
C ARG A 22 -48.26 -63.29 47.22
N SER A 23 -49.53 -63.27 47.48
CA SER A 23 -50.18 -64.30 48.27
C SER A 23 -51.67 -64.46 47.90
N THR A 24 -51.97 -65.68 47.65
CA THR A 24 -53.26 -66.25 47.35
C THR A 24 -54.10 -66.42 48.61
N GLY A 25 -55.45 -66.37 48.46
CA GLY A 25 -56.36 -67.07 49.36
C GLY A 25 -57.49 -66.25 49.95
N ALA A 26 -58.64 -66.36 49.47
CA ALA A 26 -59.84 -66.86 50.12
C ALA A 26 -61.06 -66.50 49.30
N VAL A 27 -61.52 -67.54 48.67
CA VAL A 27 -62.80 -67.58 48.00
C VAL A 27 -63.92 -67.79 49.00
N GLY A 28 -65.06 -67.12 48.78
CA GLY A 28 -66.34 -67.59 49.29
C GLY A 28 -66.89 -66.92 50.51
N ALA A 29 -67.62 -65.87 50.38
CA ALA A 29 -68.75 -65.44 51.20
C ALA A 29 -69.10 -63.97 50.95
N ALA A 30 -69.68 -63.71 49.80
CA ALA A 30 -70.30 -62.38 49.59
C ALA A 30 -71.11 -62.30 48.29
N LEU A 31 -71.85 -63.35 48.00
CA LEU A 31 -72.72 -63.34 46.83
C LEU A 31 -74.14 -62.82 47.10
N LEU A 32 -74.45 -62.32 48.33
CA LEU A 32 -75.79 -61.80 48.66
C LEU A 32 -75.76 -60.30 49.11
N ALA A 33 -74.66 -59.65 49.32
CA ALA A 33 -74.62 -58.26 49.63
C ALA A 33 -74.38 -57.35 48.42
N GLY A 34 -74.12 -57.94 47.28
CA GLY A 34 -73.75 -57.20 46.07
C GLY A 34 -74.91 -56.64 45.26
N LEU A 35 -76.16 -57.05 45.52
CA LEU A 35 -77.27 -56.64 44.62
C LEU A 35 -78.02 -55.40 45.11
N CYS A 36 -77.81 -54.94 46.31
CA CYS A 36 -78.39 -53.65 46.78
C CYS A 36 -77.48 -52.44 46.72
N ALA A 37 -76.20 -52.64 46.49
CA ALA A 37 -75.26 -51.51 46.41
C ALA A 37 -75.10 -50.95 44.98
N THR A 38 -75.65 -51.63 43.97
CA THR A 38 -75.52 -51.21 42.56
C THR A 38 -76.60 -50.20 42.11
N LEU A 39 -77.59 -49.87 42.93
CA LEU A 39 -78.61 -48.92 42.54
C LEU A 39 -78.47 -47.47 43.12
N LEU A 40 -77.45 -47.20 43.90
CA LEU A 40 -77.17 -45.83 44.44
C LEU A 40 -75.91 -45.18 43.92
N ALA A 41 -75.20 -45.73 42.92
CA ALA A 41 -74.01 -45.13 42.44
C ALA A 41 -74.18 -44.50 41.03
N GLY A 42 -75.31 -43.85 40.82
CA GLY A 42 -75.60 -43.19 39.56
C GLY A 42 -75.71 -41.68 39.61
N CYS A 43 -74.70 -40.96 40.06
CA CYS A 43 -74.54 -39.54 39.78
C CYS A 43 -73.14 -39.07 40.24
N GLY A 44 -72.17 -39.72 39.68
CA GLY A 44 -70.79 -39.17 39.66
C GLY A 44 -70.63 -38.25 38.47
N LYS A 45 -70.53 -36.96 38.68
CA LYS A 45 -70.19 -36.00 37.67
C LYS A 45 -68.84 -36.41 37.03
N ALA A 46 -68.83 -36.72 35.73
CA ALA A 46 -67.63 -37.09 35.04
C ALA A 46 -66.53 -36.00 35.29
N PRO A 47 -65.29 -36.40 35.60
CA PRO A 47 -64.22 -35.44 35.70
C PRO A 47 -64.11 -34.68 34.38
N PRO A 48 -63.86 -33.36 34.44
CA PRO A 48 -63.68 -32.60 33.21
C PRO A 48 -62.63 -33.28 32.36
N ALA A 49 -62.98 -33.50 31.09
CA ALA A 49 -62.02 -34.05 30.13
C ALA A 49 -60.72 -33.22 30.17
N ALA A 50 -59.59 -33.85 30.46
CA ALA A 50 -58.31 -33.21 30.45
C ALA A 50 -58.16 -32.50 29.10
N GLU A 51 -57.94 -31.19 29.12
CA GLU A 51 -57.71 -30.43 27.91
C GLU A 51 -56.57 -31.10 27.14
N PRO A 52 -56.73 -31.30 25.81
CA PRO A 52 -55.67 -31.93 25.01
C PRO A 52 -54.42 -31.06 25.13
N VAL A 53 -53.35 -31.62 25.65
CA VAL A 53 -52.05 -30.97 25.71
C VAL A 53 -51.65 -30.65 24.27
N ARG A 54 -51.72 -29.39 23.90
CA ARG A 54 -51.26 -28.95 22.56
C ARG A 54 -49.80 -29.24 22.44
N ALA A 55 -49.42 -30.09 21.48
CA ALA A 55 -48.04 -30.30 21.12
C ALA A 55 -47.48 -28.98 20.58
N VAL A 56 -46.56 -28.33 21.29
CA VAL A 56 -45.82 -27.17 20.82
C VAL A 56 -44.52 -27.65 20.23
N LYS A 57 -44.27 -27.23 19.01
CA LYS A 57 -43.00 -27.47 18.35
C LYS A 57 -41.94 -26.53 19.00
N LEU A 58 -41.11 -27.08 19.86
CA LEU A 58 -39.95 -26.34 20.41
C LEU A 58 -38.84 -26.33 19.38
N ILE A 59 -38.44 -25.14 18.95
CA ILE A 59 -37.22 -24.93 18.19
C ILE A 59 -36.16 -24.45 19.20
N THR A 60 -35.18 -25.32 19.44
CA THR A 60 -34.00 -24.92 20.20
C THR A 60 -33.14 -24.04 19.28
N VAL A 61 -33.17 -22.74 19.50
CA VAL A 61 -32.26 -21.79 18.84
C VAL A 61 -30.90 -21.99 19.49
N ALA A 62 -30.04 -22.76 18.87
CA ALA A 62 -28.64 -22.72 19.23
C ALA A 62 -28.05 -21.40 18.68
N PRO A 63 -27.28 -20.63 19.46
CA PRO A 63 -26.55 -19.51 18.91
C PRO A 63 -25.55 -20.06 17.87
N ALA A 64 -25.92 -20.01 16.60
CA ALA A 64 -24.93 -20.14 15.54
C ALA A 64 -24.02 -18.93 15.71
N GLY A 65 -22.76 -19.17 16.06
CA GLY A 65 -21.78 -18.09 16.11
C GLY A 65 -21.77 -17.43 14.73
N LEU A 66 -22.37 -16.26 14.64
CA LEU A 66 -22.23 -15.40 13.48
C LEU A 66 -20.75 -15.02 13.43
N GLN A 67 -19.96 -15.75 12.68
CA GLN A 67 -18.63 -15.29 12.26
C GLN A 67 -18.84 -14.23 11.19
N THR A 68 -19.23 -13.03 11.61
CA THR A 68 -19.20 -11.86 10.74
C THR A 68 -17.76 -11.46 10.56
N ALA A 69 -17.17 -11.84 9.43
CA ALA A 69 -15.90 -11.24 9.01
C ALA A 69 -16.14 -9.74 8.82
N PRO A 70 -15.38 -8.88 9.47
CA PRO A 70 -15.55 -7.43 9.30
C PRO A 70 -15.26 -7.05 7.85
N GLU A 71 -16.17 -6.31 7.22
CA GLU A 71 -15.99 -5.74 5.91
C GLU A 71 -15.59 -4.27 6.03
N TYR A 72 -14.58 -3.86 5.27
CA TYR A 72 -14.10 -2.48 5.19
C TYR A 72 -14.22 -1.99 3.76
N VAL A 73 -14.60 -0.73 3.60
CA VAL A 73 -14.60 -0.07 2.30
C VAL A 73 -13.19 0.44 2.03
N GLY A 74 -12.69 0.18 0.83
CA GLY A 74 -11.35 0.60 0.41
C GLY A 74 -11.30 0.93 -1.07
N GLU A 75 -10.16 1.34 -1.54
CA GLU A 75 -9.88 1.65 -2.93
C GLU A 75 -8.68 0.88 -3.44
N VAL A 76 -8.71 0.50 -4.70
CA VAL A 76 -7.57 -0.14 -5.37
C VAL A 76 -6.69 0.95 -5.98
N ARG A 77 -5.45 1.03 -5.53
CA ARG A 77 -4.43 1.97 -6.03
C ARG A 77 -3.24 1.23 -6.64
N ALA A 78 -2.50 1.93 -7.48
CA ALA A 78 -1.17 1.46 -7.85
C ALA A 78 -0.30 1.35 -6.60
N ARG A 79 0.53 0.31 -6.52
CA ARG A 79 1.48 0.15 -5.40
C ARG A 79 2.49 1.29 -5.34
N VAL A 80 2.92 1.78 -6.50
CA VAL A 80 3.85 2.88 -6.64
C VAL A 80 3.19 4.03 -7.39
N GLU A 81 3.18 5.20 -6.78
CA GLU A 81 2.79 6.45 -7.42
C GLU A 81 4.01 7.37 -7.43
N SER A 82 4.44 7.76 -8.64
CA SER A 82 5.50 8.75 -8.83
C SER A 82 4.91 10.16 -8.82
N ARG A 83 5.46 11.02 -7.98
CA ARG A 83 5.21 12.46 -8.00
C ARG A 83 6.37 13.14 -8.70
N LEU A 84 6.19 13.48 -9.96
CA LEU A 84 7.23 13.98 -10.82
C LEU A 84 7.23 15.51 -10.85
N GLY A 85 8.40 16.08 -10.64
CA GLY A 85 8.66 17.52 -10.70
C GLY A 85 9.98 17.82 -11.41
N PHE A 86 10.16 19.06 -11.84
CA PHE A 86 11.39 19.49 -12.47
C PHE A 86 12.55 19.57 -11.45
N ARG A 87 13.76 19.27 -11.90
CA ARG A 87 14.98 19.38 -11.08
C ARG A 87 15.56 20.79 -11.06
N VAL A 88 15.03 21.68 -11.91
CA VAL A 88 15.39 23.10 -12.01
C VAL A 88 14.13 23.96 -12.00
N ALA A 89 14.25 25.22 -11.62
CA ALA A 89 13.12 26.14 -11.60
C ALA A 89 12.84 26.70 -13.00
N GLY A 90 11.62 27.12 -13.28
CA GLY A 90 11.29 27.79 -14.54
C GLY A 90 9.80 27.89 -14.81
N LYS A 91 9.44 28.55 -15.91
CA LYS A 91 8.07 28.66 -16.38
C LYS A 91 7.72 27.47 -17.27
N ILE A 92 6.59 26.82 -17.00
CA ILE A 92 6.07 25.73 -17.84
C ILE A 92 5.58 26.33 -19.17
N THR A 93 6.18 25.90 -20.27
CA THR A 93 5.81 26.33 -21.63
C THR A 93 4.89 25.36 -22.32
N ARG A 94 4.99 24.06 -21.95
CA ARG A 94 4.22 23.00 -22.57
C ARG A 94 3.94 21.88 -21.57
N ARG A 95 2.72 21.35 -21.63
CA ARG A 95 2.32 20.07 -21.03
C ARG A 95 1.89 19.14 -22.15
N ALA A 96 2.45 17.94 -22.19
CA ALA A 96 2.24 16.99 -23.29
C ALA A 96 1.28 15.85 -22.92
N VAL A 97 0.77 15.84 -21.67
CA VAL A 97 -0.07 14.75 -21.15
C VAL A 97 -1.25 15.29 -20.36
N ASP A 98 -2.35 14.54 -20.36
CA ASP A 98 -3.58 14.81 -19.60
C ASP A 98 -3.87 13.72 -18.57
N VAL A 99 -4.73 14.03 -17.58
CA VAL A 99 -5.19 13.05 -16.58
C VAL A 99 -5.91 11.90 -17.28
N GLY A 100 -5.60 10.67 -16.86
CA GLY A 100 -6.12 9.43 -17.46
C GLY A 100 -5.30 8.92 -18.65
N GLN A 101 -4.35 9.70 -19.17
CA GLN A 101 -3.51 9.28 -20.29
C GLN A 101 -2.48 8.26 -19.85
N ARG A 102 -2.27 7.23 -20.68
CA ARG A 102 -1.19 6.25 -20.51
C ARG A 102 0.11 6.80 -21.07
N VAL A 103 1.20 6.62 -20.32
CA VAL A 103 2.54 7.08 -20.66
C VAL A 103 3.55 5.95 -20.63
N ALA A 104 4.57 6.04 -21.47
CA ALA A 104 5.71 5.13 -21.48
C ALA A 104 6.90 5.75 -20.72
N ALA A 105 7.82 4.93 -20.23
CA ALA A 105 9.05 5.41 -19.64
C ALA A 105 9.84 6.28 -20.63
N GLY A 106 10.38 7.42 -20.16
CA GLY A 106 11.08 8.39 -20.99
C GLY A 106 10.17 9.30 -21.84
N GLN A 107 8.85 9.14 -21.79
CA GLN A 107 7.92 10.02 -22.50
C GLN A 107 7.93 11.42 -21.90
N LEU A 108 7.93 12.45 -22.74
CA LEU A 108 7.84 13.85 -22.32
C LEU A 108 6.46 14.12 -21.70
N LEU A 109 6.46 14.63 -20.47
CA LEU A 109 5.26 15.01 -19.72
C LEU A 109 5.03 16.52 -19.76
N ALA A 110 6.08 17.29 -19.49
CA ALA A 110 6.04 18.76 -19.49
C ALA A 110 7.42 19.34 -19.82
N GLN A 111 7.45 20.62 -20.18
CA GLN A 111 8.66 21.34 -20.55
C GLN A 111 8.66 22.74 -19.96
N LEU A 112 9.80 23.15 -19.42
CA LEU A 112 10.08 24.52 -19.01
C LEU A 112 10.60 25.36 -20.18
N ASP A 113 10.60 26.68 -20.02
CA ASP A 113 11.38 27.59 -20.86
C ASP A 113 12.87 27.30 -20.64
N ALA A 114 13.52 26.79 -21.69
CA ALA A 114 14.89 26.36 -21.62
C ALA A 114 15.90 27.44 -22.10
N ARG A 115 15.42 28.62 -22.53
CA ARG A 115 16.28 29.62 -23.23
C ARG A 115 17.49 30.05 -22.40
N ASP A 116 17.30 30.37 -21.14
CA ASP A 116 18.41 30.82 -20.29
C ASP A 116 19.41 29.69 -20.01
N TYR A 117 18.92 28.46 -19.85
CA TYR A 117 19.74 27.27 -19.69
C TYR A 117 20.55 26.94 -20.94
N GLN A 118 19.95 27.12 -22.15
CA GLN A 118 20.64 26.95 -23.43
C GLN A 118 21.72 27.98 -23.61
N LEU A 119 21.45 29.28 -23.32
CA LEU A 119 22.45 30.34 -23.39
C LEU A 119 23.63 30.07 -22.43
N ALA A 120 23.36 29.58 -21.23
CA ALA A 120 24.42 29.20 -20.28
C ALA A 120 25.26 28.01 -20.81
N ALA A 121 24.63 27.01 -21.44
CA ALA A 121 25.34 25.89 -22.05
C ALA A 121 26.17 26.35 -23.26
N ASP A 122 25.68 27.27 -24.08
CA ASP A 122 26.41 27.84 -25.22
C ASP A 122 27.61 28.66 -24.78
N ALA A 123 27.47 29.46 -23.71
CA ALA A 123 28.59 30.17 -23.10
C ALA A 123 29.68 29.21 -22.57
N ALA A 124 29.28 28.11 -21.91
CA ALA A 124 30.20 27.08 -21.44
C ALA A 124 30.88 26.34 -22.62
N ARG A 125 30.17 26.14 -23.74
CA ARG A 125 30.74 25.54 -24.97
C ARG A 125 31.81 26.46 -25.58
N ALA A 126 31.57 27.77 -25.62
CA ALA A 126 32.55 28.74 -26.07
C ALA A 126 33.79 28.74 -25.17
N GLN A 127 33.62 28.64 -23.85
CA GLN A 127 34.71 28.54 -22.89
C GLN A 127 35.56 27.26 -23.09
N LEU A 128 34.90 26.11 -23.36
CA LEU A 128 35.58 24.86 -23.69
C LEU A 128 36.40 25.00 -24.98
N SER A 129 35.85 25.67 -26.00
CA SER A 129 36.60 25.91 -27.28
C SER A 129 37.84 26.75 -27.03
N ALA A 130 37.73 27.83 -26.23
CA ALA A 130 38.89 28.67 -25.89
C ALA A 130 39.96 27.87 -25.13
N ALA A 131 39.53 27.08 -24.09
CA ALA A 131 40.46 26.26 -23.32
C ALA A 131 41.14 25.16 -24.19
N THR A 132 40.44 24.60 -25.15
CA THR A 132 40.97 23.64 -26.11
C THR A 132 42.07 24.28 -26.96
N THR A 133 41.80 25.45 -27.52
CA THR A 133 42.81 26.23 -28.32
C THR A 133 44.03 26.53 -27.48
N GLN A 134 43.86 26.96 -26.23
CA GLN A 134 44.97 27.27 -25.33
C GLN A 134 45.83 26.04 -25.03
N ARG A 135 45.21 24.87 -24.79
CA ARG A 135 45.93 23.60 -24.57
C ARG A 135 46.70 23.18 -25.82
N ASP A 136 46.09 23.33 -27.01
CA ASP A 136 46.73 22.97 -28.28
C ASP A 136 47.92 23.86 -28.58
N LEU A 137 47.81 25.16 -28.29
CA LEU A 137 48.93 26.08 -28.42
C LEU A 137 50.07 25.68 -27.48
N ALA A 138 49.80 25.42 -26.20
CA ALA A 138 50.80 25.02 -25.22
C ALA A 138 51.49 23.68 -25.63
N ALA A 139 50.71 22.71 -26.18
CA ALA A 139 51.24 21.47 -26.66
C ALA A 139 52.16 21.65 -27.88
N ALA A 140 51.75 22.50 -28.83
CA ALA A 140 52.58 22.84 -30.01
C ALA A 140 53.88 23.53 -29.61
N ASP A 141 53.79 24.45 -28.63
CA ASP A 141 54.96 25.14 -28.09
C ASP A 141 55.92 24.16 -27.41
N LEU A 142 55.45 23.29 -26.53
CA LEU A 142 56.28 22.31 -25.87
C LEU A 142 57.00 21.45 -26.92
N LYS A 143 56.28 20.93 -27.95
CA LYS A 143 56.84 20.12 -29.04
C LYS A 143 57.91 20.88 -29.84
N ARG A 144 57.72 22.19 -30.07
CA ARG A 144 58.72 23.05 -30.76
C ARG A 144 59.95 23.21 -29.88
N PHE A 145 59.82 23.53 -28.62
CA PHE A 145 60.92 23.72 -27.69
C PHE A 145 61.70 22.42 -27.42
N GLN A 146 61.04 21.25 -27.41
CA GLN A 146 61.70 19.95 -27.32
C GLN A 146 62.67 19.75 -28.46
N ARG A 147 62.27 20.05 -29.71
CA ARG A 147 63.18 19.98 -30.90
C ARG A 147 64.35 20.95 -30.80
N LEU A 148 64.12 22.18 -30.30
CA LEU A 148 65.20 23.15 -30.07
C LEU A 148 66.19 22.66 -29.00
N ARG A 149 65.71 21.93 -28.00
CA ARG A 149 66.55 21.31 -26.98
C ARG A 149 67.42 20.21 -27.53
N GLU A 150 66.92 19.36 -28.40
CA GLU A 150 67.69 18.34 -29.10
C GLU A 150 68.82 18.93 -29.89
N GLN A 151 68.67 20.19 -30.39
CA GLN A 151 69.67 20.94 -31.13
C GLN A 151 70.58 21.80 -30.20
N GLY A 152 70.38 21.75 -28.88
CA GLY A 152 71.22 22.47 -27.92
C GLY A 152 70.85 23.95 -27.71
N PHE A 153 69.78 24.49 -28.30
CA PHE A 153 69.41 25.90 -28.26
C PHE A 153 68.64 26.35 -27.01
N VAL A 154 68.11 25.45 -26.22
CA VAL A 154 67.34 25.81 -25.03
C VAL A 154 67.73 24.95 -23.84
N SER A 155 67.52 25.49 -22.61
CA SER A 155 67.83 24.81 -21.36
C SER A 155 66.77 23.78 -20.94
N ALA A 156 67.11 22.87 -19.99
CA ALA A 156 66.19 21.96 -19.39
C ALA A 156 65.04 22.67 -18.67
N ALA A 157 65.37 23.74 -17.94
CA ALA A 157 64.41 24.56 -17.20
C ALA A 157 63.33 25.18 -18.11
N GLU A 158 63.68 25.51 -19.38
CA GLU A 158 62.68 26.02 -20.33
C GLU A 158 61.69 24.91 -20.74
N ILE A 159 62.16 23.68 -20.94
CA ILE A 159 61.26 22.54 -21.20
C ILE A 159 60.32 22.26 -20.03
N GLU A 160 60.86 22.28 -18.82
CA GLU A 160 60.06 22.14 -17.59
C GLU A 160 58.99 23.22 -17.48
N ARG A 161 59.30 24.46 -17.78
CA ARG A 161 58.36 25.59 -17.79
C ARG A 161 57.25 25.35 -18.84
N ARG A 162 57.58 24.93 -20.08
CA ARG A 162 56.59 24.62 -21.13
C ARG A 162 55.73 23.42 -20.77
N SER A 163 56.33 22.40 -20.15
CA SER A 163 55.61 21.25 -19.64
C SER A 163 54.60 21.63 -18.56
N ALA A 164 55.01 22.46 -17.59
CA ALA A 164 54.11 22.97 -16.57
C ALA A 164 52.98 23.84 -17.16
N GLN A 165 53.30 24.64 -18.21
CA GLN A 165 52.29 25.45 -18.92
C GLN A 165 51.26 24.56 -19.65
N LEU A 166 51.70 23.48 -20.30
CA LEU A 166 50.79 22.52 -20.91
C LEU A 166 49.89 21.82 -19.87
N GLN A 167 50.48 21.40 -18.74
CA GLN A 167 49.74 20.77 -17.67
C GLN A 167 48.67 21.73 -17.07
N ALA A 168 49.01 23.03 -16.90
CA ALA A 168 48.02 24.01 -16.46
C ALA A 168 46.90 24.23 -17.49
N ALA A 169 47.26 24.29 -18.79
CA ALA A 169 46.27 24.41 -19.85
C ALA A 169 45.36 23.14 -19.96
N GLN A 170 45.88 21.95 -19.71
CA GLN A 170 45.11 20.72 -19.62
C GLN A 170 44.12 20.76 -18.45
N ALA A 171 44.53 21.20 -17.27
CA ALA A 171 43.65 21.34 -16.13
C ALA A 171 42.51 22.34 -16.41
N THR A 172 42.78 23.46 -17.07
CA THR A 172 41.80 24.47 -17.47
C THR A 172 40.80 23.87 -18.49
N LEU A 173 41.25 23.05 -19.43
CA LEU A 173 40.41 22.35 -20.39
C LEU A 173 39.45 21.39 -19.69
N GLU A 174 39.94 20.58 -18.75
CA GLU A 174 39.09 19.64 -17.98
C GLU A 174 38.05 20.40 -17.13
N GLN A 175 38.42 21.52 -16.53
CA GLN A 175 37.48 22.39 -15.81
C GLN A 175 36.38 22.91 -16.75
N ALA A 176 36.72 23.42 -17.93
CA ALA A 176 35.76 23.93 -18.91
C ALA A 176 34.82 22.82 -19.41
N ARG A 177 35.35 21.59 -19.62
CA ARG A 177 34.57 20.42 -19.99
C ARG A 177 33.56 20.05 -18.90
N ALA A 178 33.98 20.01 -17.64
CA ALA A 178 33.09 19.74 -16.51
C ALA A 178 31.99 20.80 -16.40
N GLN A 179 32.31 22.08 -16.61
CA GLN A 179 31.34 23.17 -16.61
C GLN A 179 30.31 23.02 -17.73
N LEU A 180 30.72 22.68 -18.96
CA LEU A 180 29.79 22.43 -20.06
C LEU A 180 28.85 21.27 -19.75
N ASN A 181 29.36 20.17 -19.18
CA ASN A 181 28.55 19.03 -18.79
C ASN A 181 27.49 19.42 -17.72
N ALA A 182 27.87 20.24 -16.74
CA ALA A 182 26.95 20.72 -15.71
C ALA A 182 25.81 21.57 -16.33
N GLN A 183 26.12 22.50 -17.24
CA GLN A 183 25.12 23.32 -17.91
C GLN A 183 24.23 22.49 -18.86
N GLY A 184 24.82 21.52 -19.56
CA GLY A 184 24.08 20.59 -20.40
C GLY A 184 23.07 19.74 -19.62
N ASN A 185 23.45 19.28 -18.43
CA ASN A 185 22.53 18.59 -17.52
C ASN A 185 21.38 19.49 -17.08
N GLN A 186 21.66 20.76 -16.71
CA GLN A 186 20.61 21.70 -16.34
C GLN A 186 19.62 21.95 -17.50
N THR A 187 20.11 22.06 -18.72
CA THR A 187 19.27 22.14 -19.91
C THR A 187 18.40 20.89 -20.07
N GLY A 188 18.95 19.70 -19.86
CA GLY A 188 18.20 18.44 -19.88
C GLY A 188 17.11 18.39 -18.82
N TYR A 189 17.33 18.97 -17.63
CA TYR A 189 16.36 19.02 -16.55
C TYR A 189 15.18 19.95 -16.80
N THR A 190 15.19 20.74 -17.88
CA THR A 190 14.01 21.52 -18.32
C THR A 190 12.94 20.66 -18.96
N GLN A 191 13.21 19.40 -19.23
CA GLN A 191 12.25 18.41 -19.71
C GLN A 191 11.86 17.48 -18.57
N LEU A 192 10.57 17.36 -18.30
CA LEU A 192 10.03 16.41 -17.35
C LEU A 192 9.63 15.14 -18.11
N LEU A 193 10.34 14.07 -17.84
CA LEU A 193 10.12 12.76 -18.47
C LEU A 193 9.49 11.78 -17.46
N ALA A 194 8.69 10.84 -17.95
CA ALA A 194 8.16 9.75 -17.16
C ALA A 194 9.30 8.82 -16.71
N ASP A 195 9.38 8.50 -15.43
CA ASP A 195 10.36 7.57 -14.84
C ASP A 195 10.02 6.10 -15.10
N ALA A 196 8.73 5.79 -15.25
CA ALA A 196 8.20 4.45 -15.49
C ALA A 196 6.93 4.51 -16.34
N PRO A 197 6.52 3.39 -16.98
CA PRO A 197 5.25 3.31 -17.67
C PRO A 197 4.09 3.31 -16.67
N GLY A 198 2.98 3.93 -17.04
CA GLY A 198 1.82 4.04 -16.15
C GLY A 198 0.72 4.92 -16.70
N VAL A 199 -0.15 5.39 -15.81
CA VAL A 199 -1.28 6.28 -16.11
C VAL A 199 -1.16 7.55 -15.29
N VAL A 200 -1.35 8.71 -15.91
CA VAL A 200 -1.38 10.01 -15.23
C VAL A 200 -2.63 10.10 -14.35
N THR A 201 -2.43 10.23 -13.03
CA THR A 201 -3.52 10.32 -12.04
C THR A 201 -3.84 11.75 -11.65
N ALA A 202 -2.88 12.66 -11.72
CA ALA A 202 -3.09 14.07 -11.42
C ALA A 202 -2.10 14.95 -12.18
N VAL A 203 -2.55 16.17 -12.48
CA VAL A 203 -1.73 17.29 -12.95
C VAL A 203 -1.81 18.35 -11.86
N GLU A 204 -0.67 18.72 -11.28
CA GLU A 204 -0.58 19.62 -10.12
C GLU A 204 -0.08 21.03 -10.50
N ALA A 205 0.40 21.20 -11.75
CA ALA A 205 0.83 22.50 -12.27
C ALA A 205 0.48 22.66 -13.74
N GLU A 206 0.10 23.87 -14.12
CA GLU A 206 -0.41 24.20 -15.45
C GLU A 206 0.58 25.00 -16.30
N VAL A 207 0.35 25.01 -17.62
CA VAL A 207 1.11 25.82 -18.59
C VAL A 207 1.03 27.29 -18.23
N GLY A 208 2.17 27.98 -18.26
CA GLY A 208 2.28 29.39 -17.87
C GLY A 208 2.70 29.60 -16.41
N GLN A 209 2.56 28.58 -15.56
CA GLN A 209 2.97 28.64 -14.16
C GLN A 209 4.49 28.61 -14.03
N VAL A 210 5.04 29.35 -13.04
CA VAL A 210 6.43 29.26 -12.63
C VAL A 210 6.53 28.30 -11.45
N VAL A 211 7.37 27.30 -11.58
CA VAL A 211 7.57 26.25 -10.57
C VAL A 211 9.02 26.27 -10.03
N ALA A 212 9.15 25.96 -8.75
CA ALA A 212 10.47 25.76 -8.14
C ALA A 212 10.97 24.32 -8.40
N ALA A 213 12.26 24.11 -8.25
CA ALA A 213 12.84 22.76 -8.30
C ALA A 213 12.20 21.86 -7.23
N GLY A 214 11.83 20.63 -7.60
CA GLY A 214 11.21 19.65 -6.72
C GLY A 214 9.71 19.82 -6.51
N THR A 215 9.07 20.88 -7.04
CA THR A 215 7.62 21.03 -6.99
C THR A 215 6.95 19.95 -7.84
N PRO A 216 6.01 19.15 -7.29
CA PRO A 216 5.28 18.17 -8.09
C PRO A 216 4.48 18.85 -9.21
N VAL A 217 4.53 18.27 -10.41
CA VAL A 217 3.84 18.75 -11.61
C VAL A 217 2.86 17.71 -12.14
N VAL A 218 3.29 16.44 -12.17
CA VAL A 218 2.49 15.32 -12.67
C VAL A 218 2.62 14.15 -11.71
N ARG A 219 1.50 13.46 -11.46
CA ARG A 219 1.47 12.21 -10.71
C ARG A 219 1.15 11.06 -11.64
N ILE A 220 1.92 9.98 -11.54
CA ILE A 220 1.77 8.78 -12.36
C ILE A 220 1.55 7.58 -11.44
N ALA A 221 0.46 6.86 -11.64
CA ALA A 221 0.27 5.51 -11.12
C ALA A 221 1.04 4.53 -12.01
N GLN A 222 2.12 3.97 -11.52
CA GLN A 222 2.94 3.04 -12.29
C GLN A 222 2.17 1.75 -12.59
N ASP A 223 2.42 1.18 -13.76
CA ASP A 223 1.89 -0.13 -14.13
C ASP A 223 2.52 -1.22 -13.25
N GLY A 224 1.74 -2.29 -12.97
CA GLY A 224 2.20 -3.43 -12.18
C GLY A 224 1.31 -3.72 -10.98
N ALA A 225 1.92 -4.07 -9.86
CA ALA A 225 1.23 -4.52 -8.66
C ALA A 225 0.26 -3.45 -8.13
N ARG A 226 -0.90 -3.91 -7.65
CA ARG A 226 -1.95 -3.09 -7.06
C ARG A 226 -2.09 -3.40 -5.58
N ASP A 227 -2.45 -2.41 -4.81
CA ASP A 227 -2.81 -2.57 -3.41
C ASP A 227 -4.26 -2.11 -3.21
N ALA A 228 -5.04 -2.89 -2.45
CA ALA A 228 -6.29 -2.39 -1.89
C ALA A 228 -5.96 -1.68 -0.58
N VAL A 229 -6.34 -0.41 -0.48
CA VAL A 229 -6.06 0.44 0.67
C VAL A 229 -7.38 0.76 1.38
N PHE A 230 -7.44 0.48 2.68
CA PHE A 230 -8.60 0.78 3.50
C PHE A 230 -8.19 1.22 4.91
N ALA A 231 -9.12 1.83 5.62
CA ALA A 231 -8.92 2.35 6.96
C ALA A 231 -9.58 1.42 7.99
N VAL A 232 -8.84 1.07 9.05
CA VAL A 232 -9.31 0.23 10.15
C VAL A 232 -9.35 1.06 11.43
N PRO A 233 -10.47 1.11 12.16
CA PRO A 233 -10.56 1.78 13.44
C PRO A 233 -9.57 1.22 14.48
N GLU A 234 -9.17 2.07 15.43
CA GLU A 234 -8.20 1.75 16.47
C GLU A 234 -8.58 0.54 17.32
N ASP A 235 -9.86 0.36 17.62
CA ASP A 235 -10.39 -0.76 18.40
C ASP A 235 -10.28 -2.12 17.68
N ARG A 236 -10.06 -2.13 16.36
CA ARG A 236 -10.02 -3.33 15.53
C ARG A 236 -8.67 -3.60 14.89
N VAL A 237 -7.76 -2.65 14.89
CA VAL A 237 -6.45 -2.80 14.21
C VAL A 237 -5.61 -3.92 14.80
N ALA A 238 -5.74 -4.22 16.09
CA ALA A 238 -5.02 -5.29 16.75
C ALA A 238 -5.34 -6.70 16.18
N ALA A 239 -6.49 -6.86 15.53
CA ALA A 239 -6.88 -8.11 14.86
C ALA A 239 -6.31 -8.25 13.44
N VAL A 240 -5.74 -7.19 12.86
CA VAL A 240 -5.16 -7.20 11.51
C VAL A 240 -3.65 -7.39 11.59
N ARG A 241 -3.15 -8.40 10.90
CA ARG A 241 -1.71 -8.75 10.91
C ARG A 241 -1.15 -8.81 9.50
N VAL A 242 0.09 -8.35 9.34
CA VAL A 242 0.84 -8.52 8.08
C VAL A 242 0.94 -10.02 7.76
N GLY A 243 0.71 -10.38 6.48
CA GLY A 243 0.67 -11.75 6.00
C GLY A 243 -0.72 -12.42 6.09
N GLN A 244 -1.71 -11.79 6.71
CA GLN A 244 -3.07 -12.34 6.80
C GLN A 244 -3.74 -12.35 5.42
N PRO A 245 -4.39 -13.46 5.02
CA PRO A 245 -5.18 -13.51 3.80
C PRO A 245 -6.48 -12.71 3.95
N VAL A 246 -6.86 -11.98 2.91
CA VAL A 246 -8.05 -11.12 2.85
C VAL A 246 -8.74 -11.31 1.50
N GLY A 247 -10.06 -11.43 1.49
CA GLY A 247 -10.85 -11.38 0.26
C GLY A 247 -11.18 -9.94 -0.10
N VAL A 248 -10.83 -9.53 -1.31
CA VAL A 248 -11.19 -8.20 -1.83
C VAL A 248 -12.29 -8.38 -2.88
N ARG A 249 -13.41 -7.70 -2.68
CA ARG A 249 -14.59 -7.78 -3.56
C ARG A 249 -14.83 -6.44 -4.23
N ALA A 250 -14.96 -6.44 -5.56
CA ALA A 250 -15.37 -5.23 -6.28
C ALA A 250 -16.79 -4.85 -5.92
N TRP A 251 -17.03 -3.56 -5.73
CA TRP A 251 -18.37 -3.02 -5.48
C TRP A 251 -19.29 -3.24 -6.69
N ALA A 252 -18.76 -3.02 -7.90
CA ALA A 252 -19.47 -3.28 -9.15
C ALA A 252 -19.06 -4.66 -9.72
N GLY A 253 -20.03 -5.48 -10.10
CA GLY A 253 -19.79 -6.73 -10.84
C GLY A 253 -19.40 -7.94 -10.00
N GLY A 254 -19.25 -7.82 -8.66
CA GLY A 254 -19.08 -8.98 -7.75
C GLY A 254 -17.76 -9.75 -7.89
N SER A 255 -16.81 -9.27 -8.72
CA SER A 255 -15.49 -9.91 -8.85
C SER A 255 -14.77 -9.93 -7.50
N GLN A 256 -14.15 -11.07 -7.18
CA GLN A 256 -13.38 -11.25 -5.94
C GLN A 256 -11.94 -11.60 -6.28
N TRP A 257 -11.02 -11.01 -5.53
CA TRP A 257 -9.60 -11.31 -5.63
C TRP A 257 -9.06 -11.69 -4.26
N PRO A 258 -8.24 -12.73 -4.19
CA PRO A 258 -7.47 -12.99 -2.98
C PRO A 258 -6.40 -11.89 -2.82
N GLY A 259 -6.23 -11.43 -1.61
CA GLY A 259 -5.17 -10.48 -1.26
C GLY A 259 -4.47 -10.90 0.02
N THR A 260 -3.33 -10.30 0.27
CA THR A 260 -2.57 -10.50 1.51
C THR A 260 -2.24 -9.16 2.14
N VAL A 261 -2.49 -9.01 3.44
CA VAL A 261 -2.12 -7.81 4.18
C VAL A 261 -0.60 -7.62 4.08
N ARG A 262 -0.17 -6.56 3.41
CA ARG A 262 1.23 -6.22 3.20
C ARG A 262 1.75 -5.25 4.24
N GLU A 263 0.92 -4.31 4.65
CA GLU A 263 1.31 -3.20 5.51
C GLU A 263 0.14 -2.77 6.39
N VAL A 264 0.43 -2.50 7.64
CA VAL A 264 -0.46 -1.84 8.60
C VAL A 264 0.27 -0.61 9.09
N ALA A 265 -0.34 0.57 8.96
CA ALA A 265 0.28 1.81 9.40
C ALA A 265 0.63 1.75 10.89
N ALA A 266 1.80 2.27 11.26
CA ALA A 266 2.26 2.28 12.65
C ALA A 266 1.56 3.36 13.51
N SER A 267 0.93 4.36 12.88
CA SER A 267 0.19 5.42 13.54
C SER A 267 -1.19 5.59 12.94
N ALA A 268 -2.13 5.99 13.76
CA ALA A 268 -3.46 6.37 13.31
C ALA A 268 -3.41 7.76 12.63
N ASP A 269 -4.28 7.95 11.66
CA ASP A 269 -4.60 9.28 11.15
C ASP A 269 -5.22 10.11 12.29
N PRO A 270 -4.70 11.31 12.58
CA PRO A 270 -5.12 12.09 13.75
C PRO A 270 -6.56 12.62 13.66
N VAL A 271 -7.12 12.72 12.46
CA VAL A 271 -8.47 13.23 12.21
C VAL A 271 -9.49 12.11 12.30
N THR A 272 -9.24 11.00 11.61
CA THR A 272 -10.21 9.89 11.51
C THR A 272 -10.01 8.83 12.59
N ARG A 273 -8.88 8.82 13.30
CA ARG A 273 -8.47 7.80 14.28
C ARG A 273 -8.49 6.38 13.70
N THR A 274 -8.09 6.27 12.45
CA THR A 274 -8.02 5.00 11.74
C THR A 274 -6.60 4.70 11.29
N PHE A 275 -6.27 3.43 11.20
CA PHE A 275 -5.00 2.95 10.68
C PHE A 275 -5.17 2.55 9.22
N ALA A 276 -4.28 3.04 8.36
CA ALA A 276 -4.26 2.62 6.96
C ALA A 276 -3.71 1.20 6.83
N VAL A 277 -4.45 0.33 6.16
CA VAL A 277 -4.05 -1.04 5.85
C VAL A 277 -3.93 -1.19 4.33
N LYS A 278 -2.82 -1.79 3.87
CA LYS A 278 -2.59 -2.07 2.45
C LYS A 278 -2.55 -3.58 2.23
N VAL A 279 -3.37 -4.03 1.32
CA VAL A 279 -3.49 -5.43 0.91
C VAL A 279 -2.95 -5.58 -0.51
N ALA A 280 -1.93 -6.42 -0.69
CA ALA A 280 -1.39 -6.75 -2.01
C ALA A 280 -2.39 -7.62 -2.77
N LEU A 281 -2.68 -7.24 -4.02
CA LEU A 281 -3.52 -7.98 -4.96
C LEU A 281 -2.67 -8.71 -5.99
#